data_1a095d2b6ed6bacc36f5cc21eb8123f4
#
_entry.id   1a095d2b6ed6bacc36f5cc21eb8123f4
#
_cell.length_a   1.000
_cell.length_b   1.000
_cell.length_c   1.000
_cell.angle_alpha   90.00
_cell.angle_beta   90.00
_cell.angle_gamma   90.00
#
_symmetry.space_group_name_H-M   'P 1'
#
loop_
_entity.id
_entity.type
_entity.pdbx_description
1 polymer ?
#
loop_
_entity_poly.entity_id
_entity_poly.type
_entity_poly.pdbx_seq_one_letter_code
_entity_poly.pdbx_strand_id
1 'polypeptide(L)'
;MDWTSDRGLALDRKQVAARMHEACDTLRRLPAGQVRGYRSAWPEMVVECLEMAGGDVIVRLAAPSPRAIDRMHEVFGWFIHLKDQRHLAVALWLTCGRSMGPSRAGGLLGIHRDTVRNRRDEALDRIVEGERRRRMAA
;
A
#
# COMPACT_ATOMS: atom_id res chain seq x y z
N MET A 1 -16.26 -11.18 -7.53
CA MET A 1 -15.44 -10.95 -8.71
C MET A 1 -14.21 -11.83 -8.64
N ASP A 2 -14.03 -12.68 -9.60
CA ASP A 2 -12.91 -13.59 -9.59
C ASP A 2 -11.62 -12.82 -9.88
N TRP A 3 -10.67 -12.88 -8.97
CA TRP A 3 -9.35 -12.27 -9.11
C TRP A 3 -8.65 -12.69 -10.42
N THR A 4 -8.85 -13.91 -10.86
CA THR A 4 -8.22 -14.42 -12.08
C THR A 4 -8.78 -13.80 -13.36
N SER A 5 -10.01 -13.28 -13.33
CA SER A 5 -10.61 -12.60 -14.48
C SER A 5 -10.04 -11.20 -14.73
N ASP A 6 -9.38 -10.63 -13.73
CA ASP A 6 -8.79 -9.29 -13.82
C ASP A 6 -7.40 -9.26 -14.48
N ARG A 7 -6.82 -10.43 -14.75
CA ARG A 7 -5.46 -10.50 -15.32
C ARG A 7 -5.31 -9.83 -16.68
N GLY A 8 -6.40 -9.71 -17.42
CA GLY A 8 -6.42 -9.05 -18.72
C GLY A 8 -6.82 -7.58 -18.67
N LEU A 9 -7.30 -7.10 -17.52
CA LEU A 9 -7.78 -5.74 -17.36
C LEU A 9 -6.71 -4.84 -16.75
N ALA A 10 -6.59 -3.62 -17.27
CA ALA A 10 -5.72 -2.63 -16.69
C ALA A 10 -6.21 -2.29 -15.28
N LEU A 11 -5.30 -2.19 -14.33
CA LEU A 11 -5.61 -1.70 -13.00
C LEU A 11 -6.05 -0.24 -13.08
N ASP A 12 -7.04 0.13 -12.31
CA ASP A 12 -7.44 1.52 -12.14
C ASP A 12 -7.13 2.00 -10.71
N ARG A 13 -7.32 3.29 -10.46
CA ARG A 13 -7.06 3.87 -9.14
C ARG A 13 -7.84 3.17 -8.04
N LYS A 14 -9.10 2.85 -8.29
CA LYS A 14 -9.99 2.22 -7.32
C LYS A 14 -9.51 0.82 -6.93
N GLN A 15 -9.06 0.06 -7.91
CA GLN A 15 -8.53 -1.29 -7.69
C GLN A 15 -7.22 -1.23 -6.91
N VAL A 16 -6.32 -0.31 -7.25
CA VAL A 16 -5.06 -0.13 -6.54
C VAL A 16 -5.33 0.27 -5.08
N ALA A 17 -6.24 1.21 -4.85
CA ALA A 17 -6.60 1.64 -3.50
C ALA A 17 -7.19 0.49 -2.67
N ALA A 18 -8.07 -0.31 -3.25
CA ALA A 18 -8.67 -1.47 -2.58
C ALA A 18 -7.61 -2.53 -2.24
N ARG A 19 -6.70 -2.80 -3.17
CA ARG A 19 -5.61 -3.75 -2.95
C ARG A 19 -4.64 -3.25 -1.88
N MET A 20 -4.40 -1.96 -1.83
CA MET A 20 -3.56 -1.34 -0.80
C MET A 20 -4.17 -1.49 0.59
N HIS A 21 -5.47 -1.26 0.71
CA HIS A 21 -6.21 -1.45 1.96
C HIS A 21 -6.13 -2.91 2.42
N GLU A 22 -6.38 -3.84 1.52
CA GLU A 22 -6.28 -5.28 1.81
C GLU A 22 -4.88 -5.68 2.28
N ALA A 23 -3.84 -5.16 1.61
CA ALA A 23 -2.46 -5.49 1.96
C ALA A 23 -2.11 -5.01 3.37
N CYS A 24 -2.52 -3.81 3.74
CA CYS A 24 -2.29 -3.28 5.09
C CYS A 24 -3.12 -4.02 6.15
N ASP A 25 -4.33 -4.45 5.80
CA ASP A 25 -5.12 -5.30 6.69
C ASP A 25 -4.45 -6.65 6.95
N THR A 26 -3.92 -7.27 5.89
CA THR A 26 -3.14 -8.53 6.01
C THR A 26 -1.92 -8.31 6.89
N LEU A 27 -1.20 -7.21 6.70
CA LEU A 27 -0.01 -6.87 7.49
C LEU A 27 -0.33 -6.81 8.99
N ARG A 28 -1.46 -6.19 9.35
CA ARG A 28 -1.87 -6.08 10.75
C ARG A 28 -2.20 -7.42 11.40
N ARG A 29 -2.53 -8.42 10.60
CA ARG A 29 -2.88 -9.77 11.07
C ARG A 29 -1.65 -10.68 11.20
N LEU A 30 -0.50 -10.26 10.67
CA LEU A 30 0.73 -11.05 10.73
C LEU A 30 1.41 -10.94 12.09
N PRO A 31 1.95 -12.05 12.61
CA PRO A 31 2.82 -12.00 13.79
C PRO A 31 4.06 -11.14 13.54
N ALA A 32 4.51 -10.40 14.54
CA ALA A 32 5.66 -9.51 14.43
C ALA A 32 6.92 -10.22 13.92
N GLY A 33 7.13 -11.49 14.30
CA GLY A 33 8.28 -12.27 13.84
C GLY A 33 8.27 -12.52 12.34
N GLN A 34 7.09 -12.79 11.74
CA GLN A 34 6.96 -12.94 10.30
C GLN A 34 7.17 -11.61 9.57
N VAL A 35 6.65 -10.51 10.12
CA VAL A 35 6.88 -9.17 9.54
C VAL A 35 8.38 -8.88 9.48
N ARG A 36 9.11 -9.14 10.55
CA ARG A 36 10.57 -8.96 10.57
C ARG A 36 11.27 -9.80 9.52
N GLY A 37 10.81 -11.03 9.30
CA GLY A 37 11.37 -11.92 8.28
C GLY A 37 11.14 -11.42 6.85
N TYR A 38 10.02 -10.77 6.60
CA TYR A 38 9.66 -10.28 5.26
C TYR A 38 10.26 -8.92 4.93
N ARG A 39 10.62 -8.11 5.92
CA ARG A 39 11.04 -6.70 5.73
C ARG A 39 12.17 -6.56 4.72
N SER A 40 13.11 -7.47 4.70
CA SER A 40 14.26 -7.40 3.78
C SER A 40 13.87 -7.56 2.31
N ALA A 41 12.70 -8.16 2.02
CA ALA A 41 12.21 -8.36 0.66
C ALA A 41 11.34 -7.19 0.18
N TRP A 42 10.98 -6.26 1.07
CA TRP A 42 10.10 -5.14 0.72
C TRP A 42 10.90 -3.92 0.29
N PRO A 43 10.33 -3.07 -0.59
CA PRO A 43 10.93 -1.78 -0.88
C PRO A 43 11.18 -0.98 0.39
N GLU A 44 12.28 -0.24 0.43
CA GLU A 44 12.67 0.57 1.60
C GLU A 44 11.57 1.51 2.05
N MET A 45 10.83 2.11 1.10
CA MET A 45 9.71 3.00 1.42
C MET A 45 8.60 2.33 2.22
N VAL A 46 8.35 1.05 1.96
CA VAL A 46 7.34 0.28 2.74
C VAL A 46 7.83 0.11 4.17
N VAL A 47 9.10 -0.22 4.35
CA VAL A 47 9.71 -0.35 5.68
C VAL A 47 9.66 0.98 6.44
N GLU A 48 9.97 2.08 5.78
CA GLU A 48 9.87 3.42 6.38
C GLU A 48 8.44 3.77 6.80
N CYS A 49 7.45 3.49 5.94
CA CYS A 49 6.05 3.71 6.27
C CYS A 49 5.62 2.88 7.48
N LEU A 50 6.08 1.64 7.55
CA LEU A 50 5.78 0.73 8.64
C LEU A 50 6.38 1.25 9.96
N GLU A 51 7.61 1.73 9.95
CA GLU A 51 8.27 2.30 11.12
C GLU A 51 7.60 3.58 11.61
N MET A 52 7.14 4.40 10.68
CA MET A 52 6.44 5.64 10.98
C MET A 52 5.09 5.41 11.67
N ALA A 53 4.48 4.27 11.42
CA ALA A 53 3.16 3.94 11.97
C ALA A 53 3.15 3.77 13.49
N GLY A 54 4.32 3.56 14.14
CA GLY A 54 4.42 3.38 15.58
C GLY A 54 3.65 2.16 16.07
N GLY A 55 3.80 1.78 17.32
CA GLY A 55 3.18 0.58 17.88
C GLY A 55 1.66 0.56 17.78
N ASP A 56 1.12 -0.03 16.74
CA ASP A 56 -0.29 -0.29 16.62
C ASP A 56 -0.73 -1.27 17.71
N VAL A 57 -1.93 -1.03 18.24
CA VAL A 57 -2.55 -1.97 19.18
C VAL A 57 -2.65 -3.32 18.50
N ILE A 58 -2.03 -4.33 19.09
CA ILE A 58 -2.10 -5.69 18.58
C ILE A 58 -3.52 -6.22 18.85
N VAL A 59 -4.38 -6.13 17.85
CA VAL A 59 -5.66 -6.80 17.86
C VAL A 59 -5.42 -8.23 17.38
N ARG A 60 -5.81 -9.20 18.18
CA ARG A 60 -5.71 -10.62 17.78
C ARG A 60 -6.77 -10.90 16.73
N LEU A 61 -6.41 -10.75 15.47
CA LEU A 61 -7.23 -11.11 14.34
C LEU A 61 -6.81 -12.50 13.86
N ALA A 62 -7.72 -13.16 13.13
CA ALA A 62 -7.40 -14.43 12.50
C ALA A 62 -6.18 -14.30 11.59
N ALA A 63 -5.31 -15.30 11.59
CA ALA A 63 -4.13 -15.31 10.73
C ALA A 63 -4.55 -15.24 9.26
N PRO A 64 -3.84 -14.48 8.44
CA PRO A 64 -4.14 -14.38 7.00
C PRO A 64 -3.80 -15.68 6.29
N SER A 65 -4.52 -15.96 5.19
CA SER A 65 -4.22 -17.10 4.34
C SER A 65 -2.89 -16.88 3.60
N PRO A 66 -2.22 -17.97 3.14
CA PRO A 66 -1.02 -17.82 2.30
C PRO A 66 -1.27 -16.98 1.06
N ARG A 67 -2.45 -17.09 0.45
CA ARG A 67 -2.83 -16.31 -0.72
C ARG A 67 -2.93 -14.81 -0.39
N ALA A 68 -3.47 -14.47 0.76
CA ALA A 68 -3.54 -13.07 1.21
C ALA A 68 -2.15 -12.49 1.42
N ILE A 69 -1.23 -13.29 1.96
CA ILE A 69 0.17 -12.88 2.15
C ILE A 69 0.84 -12.63 0.81
N ASP A 70 0.65 -13.51 -0.18
CA ASP A 70 1.21 -13.34 -1.51
C ASP A 70 0.69 -12.05 -2.18
N ARG A 71 -0.60 -11.77 -2.04
CA ARG A 71 -1.21 -10.55 -2.56
C ARG A 71 -0.67 -9.29 -1.87
N MET A 72 -0.40 -9.38 -0.58
CA MET A 72 0.23 -8.30 0.18
C MET A 72 1.63 -8.00 -0.38
N HIS A 73 2.46 -9.03 -0.60
CA HIS A 73 3.80 -8.86 -1.16
C HIS A 73 3.75 -8.23 -2.55
N GLU A 74 2.81 -8.63 -3.38
CA GLU A 74 2.61 -8.04 -4.71
C GLU A 74 2.34 -6.53 -4.60
N VAL A 75 1.42 -6.14 -3.73
CA VAL A 75 1.07 -4.72 -3.52
C VAL A 75 2.28 -3.93 -3.02
N PHE A 76 3.03 -4.45 -2.06
CA PHE A 76 4.21 -3.77 -1.54
C PHE A 76 5.30 -3.63 -2.62
N GLY A 77 5.37 -4.58 -3.55
CA GLY A 77 6.25 -4.46 -4.72
C GLY A 77 5.89 -3.29 -5.64
N TRP A 78 4.62 -2.85 -5.66
CA TRP A 78 4.20 -1.71 -6.47
C TRP A 78 4.82 -0.39 -6.05
N PHE A 79 5.31 -0.30 -4.81
CA PHE A 79 5.98 0.91 -4.31
C PHE A 79 7.27 1.24 -5.07
N ILE A 80 7.78 0.31 -5.86
CA ILE A 80 8.92 0.61 -6.74
C ILE A 80 8.59 1.72 -7.74
N HIS A 81 7.32 1.87 -8.10
CA HIS A 81 6.87 2.95 -9.01
C HIS A 81 6.86 4.32 -8.33
N LEU A 82 7.00 4.34 -7.00
CA LEU A 82 7.09 5.56 -6.20
C LEU A 82 8.52 5.82 -5.72
N LYS A 83 9.50 5.18 -6.34
CA LYS A 83 10.91 5.36 -6.00
C LYS A 83 11.25 6.85 -6.08
N ASP A 84 11.93 7.37 -5.06
CA ASP A 84 12.29 8.77 -4.91
C ASP A 84 11.09 9.73 -4.68
N GLN A 85 9.89 9.18 -4.52
CA GLN A 85 8.67 9.94 -4.26
C GLN A 85 8.08 9.57 -2.89
N ARG A 86 8.91 9.68 -1.85
CA ARG A 86 8.54 9.29 -0.48
C ARG A 86 7.25 9.96 -0.01
N HIS A 87 7.07 11.24 -0.33
CA HIS A 87 5.87 11.98 0.07
C HIS A 87 4.59 11.40 -0.55
N LEU A 88 4.66 10.85 -1.76
CA LEU A 88 3.53 10.16 -2.38
C LEU A 88 3.26 8.83 -1.71
N ALA A 89 4.31 8.07 -1.40
CA ALA A 89 4.18 6.78 -0.72
C ALA A 89 3.54 6.94 0.66
N VAL A 90 3.95 7.94 1.42
CA VAL A 90 3.39 8.22 2.74
C VAL A 90 1.92 8.59 2.65
N ALA A 91 1.54 9.48 1.73
CA ALA A 91 0.14 9.86 1.55
C ALA A 91 -0.73 8.67 1.16
N LEU A 92 -0.25 7.82 0.27
CA LEU A 92 -0.95 6.59 -0.13
C LEU A 92 -1.12 5.63 1.04
N TRP A 93 -0.07 5.41 1.82
CA TRP A 93 -0.09 4.52 2.97
C TRP A 93 -1.09 4.95 4.02
N LEU A 94 -1.11 6.25 4.37
CA LEU A 94 -2.00 6.77 5.39
C LEU A 94 -3.48 6.75 4.94
N THR A 95 -3.75 7.12 3.69
CA THR A 95 -5.13 7.25 3.21
C THR A 95 -5.71 5.91 2.76
N CYS A 96 -5.06 5.20 1.86
CA CYS A 96 -5.56 3.93 1.33
C CYS A 96 -5.19 2.74 2.22
N GLY A 97 -3.98 2.72 2.76
CA GLY A 97 -3.53 1.62 3.60
C GLY A 97 -4.17 1.62 4.97
N ARG A 98 -4.11 2.74 5.67
CA ARG A 98 -4.63 2.89 7.04
C ARG A 98 -6.04 3.45 7.08
N SER A 99 -6.67 3.68 5.95
CA SER A 99 -8.02 4.24 5.84
C SER A 99 -8.20 5.56 6.57
N MET A 100 -7.14 6.36 6.65
CA MET A 100 -7.17 7.64 7.31
C MET A 100 -7.80 8.68 6.39
N GLY A 101 -8.70 9.51 6.90
CA GLY A 101 -9.25 10.61 6.13
C GLY A 101 -8.19 11.66 5.77
N PRO A 102 -8.36 12.39 4.65
CA PRO A 102 -7.39 13.39 4.21
C PRO A 102 -7.10 14.47 5.25
N SER A 103 -8.12 14.91 6.00
CA SER A 103 -7.93 15.93 7.05
C SER A 103 -7.04 15.44 8.17
N ARG A 104 -7.26 14.21 8.65
CA ARG A 104 -6.45 13.62 9.71
C ARG A 104 -5.03 13.37 9.24
N ALA A 105 -4.87 12.83 8.03
CA ALA A 105 -3.55 12.61 7.44
C ALA A 105 -2.80 13.94 7.26
N GLY A 106 -3.48 14.96 6.80
CA GLY A 106 -2.92 16.30 6.67
C GLY A 106 -2.43 16.86 8.01
N GLY A 107 -3.21 16.65 9.08
CA GLY A 107 -2.82 17.05 10.44
C GLY A 107 -1.54 16.36 10.89
N LEU A 108 -1.39 15.07 10.62
CA LEU A 108 -0.19 14.31 10.95
C LEU A 108 1.04 14.75 10.15
N LEU A 109 0.85 15.12 8.90
CA LEU A 109 1.95 15.48 7.98
C LEU A 109 2.25 16.98 7.97
N GLY A 110 1.40 17.79 8.62
CA GLY A 110 1.57 19.23 8.60
C GLY A 110 1.26 19.87 7.25
N ILE A 111 0.34 19.30 6.48
CA ILE A 111 -0.05 19.78 5.15
C ILE A 111 -1.58 19.85 5.05
N HIS A 112 -2.08 20.59 4.07
CA HIS A 112 -3.51 20.73 3.83
C HIS A 112 -4.10 19.41 3.29
N ARG A 113 -5.37 19.14 3.63
CA ARG A 113 -6.10 17.96 3.17
C ARG A 113 -6.11 17.79 1.65
N ASP A 114 -6.21 18.89 0.91
CA ASP A 114 -6.21 18.85 -0.56
C ASP A 114 -4.86 18.41 -1.10
N THR A 115 -3.76 18.81 -0.44
CA THR A 115 -2.42 18.35 -0.78
C THR A 115 -2.29 16.84 -0.55
N VAL A 116 -2.89 16.31 0.53
CA VAL A 116 -2.92 14.87 0.78
C VAL A 116 -3.66 14.14 -0.35
N ARG A 117 -4.83 14.64 -0.72
CA ARG A 117 -5.62 14.04 -1.83
C ARG A 117 -4.84 14.03 -3.13
N ASN A 118 -4.18 15.14 -3.46
CA ASN A 118 -3.41 15.26 -4.69
C ASN A 118 -2.22 14.29 -4.70
N ARG A 119 -1.53 14.16 -3.58
CA ARG A 119 -0.41 13.21 -3.43
C ARG A 119 -0.90 11.76 -3.54
N ARG A 120 -2.01 11.44 -2.90
CA ARG A 120 -2.63 10.12 -3.01
C ARG A 120 -2.97 9.78 -4.46
N ASP A 121 -3.65 10.69 -5.14
CA ASP A 121 -4.08 10.46 -6.52
C ASP A 121 -2.89 10.34 -7.46
N GLU A 122 -1.85 11.15 -7.27
CA GLU A 122 -0.63 11.03 -8.05
C GLU A 122 0.07 9.68 -7.79
N ALA A 123 0.12 9.23 -6.53
CA ALA A 123 0.67 7.93 -6.18
C ALA A 123 -0.08 6.80 -6.87
N LEU A 124 -1.42 6.84 -6.84
CA LEU A 124 -2.26 5.86 -7.51
C LEU A 124 -2.01 5.86 -9.03
N ASP A 125 -1.92 7.02 -9.65
CA ASP A 125 -1.65 7.13 -11.08
C ASP A 125 -0.29 6.57 -11.47
N ARG A 126 0.73 6.82 -10.67
CA ARG A 126 2.08 6.30 -10.93
C ARG A 126 2.13 4.78 -10.83
N ILE A 127 1.41 4.20 -9.89
CA ILE A 127 1.31 2.74 -9.75
C ILE A 127 0.55 2.15 -10.94
N VAL A 128 -0.59 2.73 -11.28
CA VAL A 128 -1.39 2.28 -12.45
C VAL A 128 -0.54 2.31 -13.72
N GLU A 129 0.14 3.41 -13.96
CA GLU A 129 0.98 3.56 -15.15
C GLU A 129 2.20 2.62 -15.12
N GLY A 130 2.85 2.49 -13.97
CA GLY A 130 4.00 1.61 -13.80
C GLY A 130 3.65 0.15 -14.03
N GLU A 131 2.50 -0.31 -13.51
CA GLU A 131 2.03 -1.68 -13.72
C GLU A 131 1.57 -1.91 -15.16
N ARG A 132 0.98 -0.90 -15.79
CA ARG A 132 0.63 -0.98 -17.21
C ARG A 132 1.86 -1.19 -18.08
N ARG A 133 2.91 -0.41 -17.86
CA ARG A 133 4.18 -0.54 -18.58
C ARG A 133 4.82 -1.91 -18.37
N ARG A 134 4.80 -2.38 -17.14
CA ARG A 134 5.33 -3.70 -16.79
C ARG A 134 4.62 -4.82 -17.54
N ARG A 135 3.29 -4.76 -17.65
CA ARG A 135 2.49 -5.75 -18.37
C ARG A 135 2.77 -5.72 -19.86
N MET A 136 2.98 -4.54 -20.42
CA MET A 136 3.28 -4.37 -21.85
C MET A 136 4.68 -4.84 -22.20
N ALA A 137 5.61 -4.77 -21.27
CA ALA A 137 6.99 -5.20 -21.46
C ALA A 137 7.19 -6.72 -21.31
N ALA A 138 6.20 -7.41 -20.73
CA ALA A 138 6.28 -8.86 -20.49
C ALA A 138 5.97 -9.67 -21.75
#